data_4237fe4d98f8693c84eff47ebfdbb63e
#
_entry.id   4237fe4d98f8693c84eff47ebfdbb63e
#
_cell.length_a   1.000
_cell.length_b   1.000
_cell.length_c   1.000
_cell.angle_alpha   90.00
_cell.angle_beta   90.00
_cell.angle_gamma   90.00
#
_symmetry.space_group_name_H-M   'P 1'
#
loop_
_entity.id
_entity.type
_entity.pdbx_description
1 polymer ?
#
loop_
_entity_poly.entity_id
_entity_poly.type
_entity_poly.pdbx_seq_one_letter_code
_entity_poly.pdbx_strand_id
1 'polypeptide(L)'
;MKLSAMILAVMVMIPASAPAYEIGDTPADFTLPDLTGNDVALYDHQGDIIVLNFFTTWCPGCNEEADHLENDIWNIYRDQGVTVIAVDIMEFPSLVQGWAAALGVTYEILMAPDWTLFEQYPSAGGLPYNAILDRKMVIRYGSIGFDLNAVTGMIQTILDEDQVPVTEETWGAIKALFY
;
A
#
# COMPACT_ATOMS: atom_id res chain seq x y z
N MET A 1 57.35 -28.73 19.87
CA MET A 1 55.90 -28.84 19.58
C MET A 1 55.35 -27.44 19.43
N LYS A 2 54.99 -27.03 18.17
CA LYS A 2 54.39 -25.71 17.90
C LYS A 2 52.87 -25.92 17.78
N LEU A 3 52.08 -25.40 18.72
CA LEU A 3 50.64 -25.36 18.59
C LEU A 3 50.29 -24.20 17.66
N SER A 4 49.77 -24.50 16.44
CA SER A 4 49.15 -23.54 15.59
C SER A 4 47.70 -23.33 16.05
N ALA A 5 47.40 -22.16 16.60
CA ALA A 5 46.04 -21.76 16.91
C ALA A 5 45.32 -21.40 15.60
N MET A 6 44.33 -22.22 15.25
CA MET A 6 43.46 -21.96 14.08
C MET A 6 42.34 -21.04 14.59
N ILE A 7 42.40 -19.75 14.21
CA ILE A 7 41.34 -18.77 14.51
C ILE A 7 40.24 -19.03 13.52
N LEU A 8 39.12 -19.55 14.01
CA LEU A 8 37.87 -19.73 13.27
C LEU A 8 37.18 -18.33 13.21
N ALA A 9 37.27 -17.64 12.09
CA ALA A 9 36.52 -16.41 11.90
C ALA A 9 35.03 -16.74 11.69
N VAL A 10 34.22 -16.48 12.69
CA VAL A 10 32.77 -16.54 12.58
C VAL A 10 32.32 -15.30 11.80
N MET A 11 31.97 -15.49 10.53
CA MET A 11 31.36 -14.45 9.69
C MET A 11 29.91 -14.29 10.13
N VAL A 12 29.64 -13.28 10.94
CA VAL A 12 28.27 -12.89 11.31
C VAL A 12 27.65 -12.24 10.06
N MET A 13 26.77 -12.98 9.37
CA MET A 13 25.89 -12.39 8.35
C MET A 13 24.86 -11.51 9.09
N ILE A 14 25.05 -10.20 9.06
CA ILE A 14 24.01 -9.25 9.44
C ILE A 14 23.02 -9.26 8.29
N PRO A 15 21.72 -9.60 8.51
CA PRO A 15 20.73 -9.45 7.45
C PRO A 15 20.67 -7.97 7.08
N ALA A 16 20.96 -7.63 5.83
CA ALA A 16 20.67 -6.30 5.31
C ALA A 16 19.14 -6.15 5.33
N SER A 17 18.63 -5.18 6.06
CA SER A 17 17.23 -4.79 5.89
C SER A 17 17.01 -4.37 4.44
N ALA A 18 15.97 -4.89 3.79
CA ALA A 18 15.60 -4.41 2.47
C ALA A 18 15.38 -2.90 2.54
N PRO A 19 15.84 -2.13 1.54
CA PRO A 19 15.54 -0.72 1.49
C PRO A 19 14.02 -0.53 1.44
N ALA A 20 13.51 0.55 2.02
CA ALA A 20 12.11 0.92 1.87
C ALA A 20 11.82 1.22 0.39
N TYR A 21 10.60 0.91 -0.06
CA TYR A 21 10.15 1.23 -1.41
C TYR A 21 10.19 2.74 -1.68
N GLU A 22 10.38 3.11 -2.93
CA GLU A 22 10.27 4.49 -3.41
C GLU A 22 9.06 4.63 -4.35
N ILE A 23 8.64 5.86 -4.62
CA ILE A 23 7.63 6.12 -5.65
C ILE A 23 8.21 5.69 -7.01
N GLY A 24 7.46 4.85 -7.72
CA GLY A 24 7.91 4.20 -8.94
C GLY A 24 8.31 2.74 -8.77
N ASP A 25 8.50 2.27 -7.54
CA ASP A 25 8.77 0.86 -7.26
C ASP A 25 7.49 0.01 -7.33
N THR A 26 7.70 -1.28 -7.54
CA THR A 26 6.65 -2.30 -7.45
C THR A 26 6.90 -3.09 -6.15
N PRO A 27 6.01 -2.99 -5.15
CA PRO A 27 6.18 -3.71 -3.91
C PRO A 27 6.08 -5.22 -4.13
N ALA A 28 6.78 -5.99 -3.29
CA ALA A 28 6.62 -7.43 -3.26
C ALA A 28 5.18 -7.78 -2.85
N ASP A 29 4.69 -8.89 -3.38
CA ASP A 29 3.42 -9.44 -2.93
C ASP A 29 3.50 -9.84 -1.45
N PHE A 30 2.42 -9.61 -0.71
CA PHE A 30 2.24 -10.08 0.64
C PHE A 30 0.87 -10.72 0.80
N THR A 31 0.74 -11.64 1.71
CA THR A 31 -0.54 -12.27 2.06
C THR A 31 -0.82 -12.05 3.54
N LEU A 32 -1.99 -11.51 3.85
CA LEU A 32 -2.45 -11.27 5.22
C LEU A 32 -3.88 -11.80 5.39
N PRO A 33 -4.27 -12.23 6.60
CA PRO A 33 -5.66 -12.58 6.86
C PRO A 33 -6.56 -11.33 6.88
N ASP A 34 -7.76 -11.46 6.34
CA ASP A 34 -8.85 -10.51 6.54
C ASP A 34 -9.44 -10.60 7.97
N LEU A 35 -10.44 -9.78 8.28
CA LEU A 35 -11.12 -9.81 9.58
C LEU A 35 -11.86 -11.12 9.86
N THR A 36 -12.10 -11.96 8.86
CA THR A 36 -12.77 -13.26 8.99
C THR A 36 -11.77 -14.43 9.04
N GLY A 37 -10.49 -14.16 8.80
CA GLY A 37 -9.39 -15.11 8.83
C GLY A 37 -9.10 -15.77 7.48
N ASN A 38 -9.63 -15.24 6.36
CA ASN A 38 -9.24 -15.69 5.03
C ASN A 38 -7.96 -14.97 4.61
N ASP A 39 -7.06 -15.71 3.99
CA ASP A 39 -5.85 -15.14 3.41
C ASP A 39 -6.17 -14.34 2.14
N VAL A 40 -5.67 -13.11 2.08
CA VAL A 40 -5.81 -12.20 0.93
C VAL A 40 -4.41 -11.75 0.52
N ALA A 41 -4.07 -11.90 -0.75
CA ALA A 41 -2.83 -11.43 -1.32
C ALA A 41 -3.01 -10.02 -1.91
N LEU A 42 -2.01 -9.15 -1.77
CA LEU A 42 -2.05 -7.83 -2.41
C LEU A 42 -2.26 -7.96 -3.92
N TYR A 43 -1.66 -8.96 -4.55
CA TYR A 43 -1.72 -9.16 -6.00
C TYR A 43 -3.03 -9.81 -6.48
N ASP A 44 -3.91 -10.25 -5.58
CA ASP A 44 -5.28 -10.64 -5.94
C ASP A 44 -6.07 -9.44 -6.51
N HIS A 45 -5.64 -8.21 -6.17
CA HIS A 45 -6.19 -6.95 -6.65
C HIS A 45 -5.42 -6.34 -7.84
N GLN A 46 -4.49 -7.10 -8.45
CA GLN A 46 -3.77 -6.62 -9.63
C GLN A 46 -4.75 -6.30 -10.77
N GLY A 47 -4.65 -5.11 -11.32
CA GLY A 47 -5.58 -4.59 -12.32
C GLY A 47 -6.50 -3.51 -11.77
N ASP A 48 -6.61 -3.38 -10.45
CA ASP A 48 -7.25 -2.26 -9.78
C ASP A 48 -6.25 -1.16 -9.43
N ILE A 49 -6.74 0.05 -9.22
CA ILE A 49 -6.01 1.11 -8.52
C ILE A 49 -6.20 0.84 -7.03
N ILE A 50 -5.11 0.66 -6.29
CA ILE A 50 -5.18 0.30 -4.88
C ILE A 50 -4.83 1.51 -4.02
N VAL A 51 -5.74 1.89 -3.13
CA VAL A 51 -5.45 2.79 -2.00
C VAL A 51 -5.10 1.91 -0.80
N LEU A 52 -3.80 1.75 -0.55
CA LEU A 52 -3.26 0.97 0.55
C LEU A 52 -3.04 1.88 1.74
N ASN A 53 -3.82 1.65 2.79
CA ASN A 53 -3.79 2.42 4.03
C ASN A 53 -3.22 1.59 5.17
N PHE A 54 -2.32 2.14 5.98
CA PHE A 54 -1.84 1.54 7.21
C PHE A 54 -2.37 2.33 8.41
N PHE A 55 -2.97 1.62 9.35
CA PHE A 55 -3.66 2.24 10.47
C PHE A 55 -3.61 1.42 11.76
N THR A 56 -4.12 2.00 12.84
CA THR A 56 -4.50 1.34 14.09
C THR A 56 -5.76 1.98 14.64
N THR A 57 -6.57 1.25 15.40
CA THR A 57 -7.86 1.77 15.91
C THR A 57 -7.70 2.88 16.94
N TRP A 58 -6.58 2.95 17.64
CA TRP A 58 -6.26 3.97 18.65
C TRP A 58 -5.65 5.25 18.05
N CYS A 59 -5.35 5.29 16.74
CA CYS A 59 -4.77 6.44 16.07
C CYS A 59 -5.87 7.47 15.73
N PRO A 60 -5.84 8.69 16.30
CA PRO A 60 -6.90 9.68 16.06
C PRO A 60 -7.03 10.09 14.59
N GLY A 61 -5.91 10.34 13.89
CA GLY A 61 -5.93 10.69 12.48
C GLY A 61 -6.46 9.56 11.60
N CYS A 62 -6.23 8.29 11.99
CA CYS A 62 -6.77 7.14 11.27
C CYS A 62 -8.31 7.06 11.40
N ASN A 63 -8.84 7.45 12.56
CA ASN A 63 -10.29 7.48 12.78
C ASN A 63 -10.98 8.58 11.94
N GLU A 64 -10.33 9.74 11.80
CA GLU A 64 -10.82 10.84 10.96
C GLU A 64 -10.75 10.47 9.47
N GLU A 65 -9.68 9.80 9.06
CA GLU A 65 -9.46 9.36 7.68
C GLU A 65 -10.43 8.26 7.23
N ALA A 66 -10.83 7.36 8.12
CA ALA A 66 -11.67 6.21 7.79
C ALA A 66 -13.00 6.62 7.12
N ASP A 67 -13.61 7.73 7.55
CA ASP A 67 -14.82 8.28 6.93
C ASP A 67 -14.57 8.73 5.49
N HIS A 68 -13.43 9.37 5.23
CA HIS A 68 -13.04 9.79 3.88
C HIS A 68 -12.71 8.59 2.98
N LEU A 69 -12.00 7.59 3.49
CA LEU A 69 -11.72 6.37 2.74
C LEU A 69 -13.01 5.64 2.36
N GLU A 70 -14.00 5.58 3.25
CA GLU A 70 -15.29 4.95 2.97
C GLU A 70 -16.14 5.79 2.00
N ASN A 71 -16.37 7.06 2.33
CA ASN A 71 -17.38 7.87 1.66
C ASN A 71 -16.87 8.61 0.42
N ASP A 72 -15.62 9.07 0.44
CA ASP A 72 -15.06 9.89 -0.64
C ASP A 72 -14.20 9.08 -1.62
N ILE A 73 -13.73 7.89 -1.22
CA ILE A 73 -12.91 7.02 -2.08
C ILE A 73 -13.67 5.74 -2.43
N TRP A 74 -13.92 4.85 -1.47
CA TRP A 74 -14.48 3.52 -1.73
C TRP A 74 -15.85 3.59 -2.38
N ASN A 75 -16.79 4.31 -1.78
CA ASN A 75 -18.15 4.40 -2.30
C ASN A 75 -18.26 5.13 -3.65
N ILE A 76 -17.28 5.99 -3.99
CA ILE A 76 -17.29 6.75 -5.25
C ILE A 76 -16.57 5.99 -6.38
N TYR A 77 -15.46 5.33 -6.09
CA TYR A 77 -14.56 4.83 -7.13
C TYR A 77 -14.52 3.31 -7.29
N ARG A 78 -15.11 2.52 -6.36
CA ARG A 78 -15.08 1.04 -6.44
C ARG A 78 -15.59 0.48 -7.77
N ASP A 79 -16.64 1.06 -8.33
CA ASP A 79 -17.19 0.63 -9.61
C ASP A 79 -16.33 1.07 -10.82
N GLN A 80 -15.26 1.82 -10.58
CA GLN A 80 -14.28 2.27 -11.56
C GLN A 80 -12.96 1.47 -11.48
N GLY A 81 -12.94 0.39 -10.70
CA GLY A 81 -11.75 -0.45 -10.48
C GLY A 81 -10.74 0.22 -9.55
N VAL A 82 -11.25 0.84 -8.47
CA VAL A 82 -10.44 1.32 -7.35
C VAL A 82 -10.79 0.49 -6.12
N THR A 83 -9.79 -0.05 -5.45
CA THR A 83 -9.93 -0.83 -4.23
C THR A 83 -9.23 -0.11 -3.07
N VAL A 84 -9.89 -0.05 -1.91
CA VAL A 84 -9.28 0.39 -0.65
C VAL A 84 -8.92 -0.85 0.16
N ILE A 85 -7.65 -0.99 0.50
CA ILE A 85 -7.13 -2.04 1.39
C ILE A 85 -6.50 -1.36 2.60
N ALA A 86 -7.13 -1.49 3.75
CA ALA A 86 -6.58 -1.00 5.00
C ALA A 86 -5.87 -2.14 5.74
N VAL A 87 -4.65 -1.89 6.20
CA VAL A 87 -3.84 -2.84 6.96
C VAL A 87 -3.75 -2.38 8.40
N ASP A 88 -4.42 -3.08 9.29
CA ASP A 88 -4.25 -2.89 10.74
C ASP A 88 -2.94 -3.50 11.22
N ILE A 89 -2.28 -2.83 12.16
CA ILE A 89 -0.98 -3.25 12.67
C ILE A 89 -1.11 -3.70 14.13
N MET A 90 -0.92 -5.00 14.38
CA MET A 90 -0.76 -5.62 15.71
C MET A 90 -1.98 -5.63 16.62
N GLU A 91 -3.20 -5.39 16.12
CA GLU A 91 -4.39 -5.44 16.95
C GLU A 91 -5.14 -6.77 16.81
N PHE A 92 -6.11 -7.00 17.69
CA PHE A 92 -6.93 -8.20 17.61
C PHE A 92 -8.09 -8.00 16.63
N PRO A 93 -8.42 -9.01 15.78
CA PRO A 93 -9.49 -8.90 14.80
C PRO A 93 -10.83 -8.43 15.39
N SER A 94 -11.18 -8.89 16.60
CA SER A 94 -12.44 -8.48 17.27
C SER A 94 -12.49 -6.99 17.62
N LEU A 95 -11.35 -6.38 17.93
CA LEU A 95 -11.26 -4.93 18.19
C LEU A 95 -11.47 -4.15 16.89
N VAL A 96 -10.77 -4.55 15.83
CA VAL A 96 -10.85 -3.91 14.52
C VAL A 96 -12.24 -4.10 13.90
N GLN A 97 -12.88 -5.27 14.06
CA GLN A 97 -14.27 -5.48 13.65
C GLN A 97 -15.24 -4.52 14.37
N GLY A 98 -15.06 -4.33 15.68
CA GLY A 98 -15.87 -3.38 16.45
C GLY A 98 -15.66 -1.94 15.98
N TRP A 99 -14.43 -1.56 15.69
CA TRP A 99 -14.06 -0.27 15.14
C TRP A 99 -14.68 -0.04 13.75
N ALA A 100 -14.52 -0.98 12.83
CA ALA A 100 -15.09 -0.90 11.48
C ALA A 100 -16.62 -0.77 11.52
N ALA A 101 -17.28 -1.58 12.36
CA ALA A 101 -18.74 -1.50 12.54
C ALA A 101 -19.20 -0.14 13.12
N ALA A 102 -18.44 0.42 14.07
CA ALA A 102 -18.76 1.70 14.68
C ALA A 102 -18.63 2.89 13.71
N LEU A 103 -17.66 2.83 12.77
CA LEU A 103 -17.42 3.86 11.76
C LEU A 103 -18.15 3.59 10.43
N GLY A 104 -18.79 2.44 10.27
CA GLY A 104 -19.50 2.08 9.03
C GLY A 104 -18.58 1.72 7.88
N VAL A 105 -17.34 1.29 8.17
CA VAL A 105 -16.34 0.89 7.19
C VAL A 105 -16.75 -0.41 6.50
N THR A 106 -16.71 -0.41 5.15
CA THR A 106 -17.06 -1.56 4.31
C THR A 106 -15.97 -1.98 3.34
N TYR A 107 -14.91 -1.18 3.18
CA TYR A 107 -13.72 -1.58 2.42
C TYR A 107 -12.95 -2.70 3.11
N GLU A 108 -12.02 -3.31 2.41
CA GLU A 108 -11.27 -4.45 2.89
C GLU A 108 -10.26 -4.07 3.98
N ILE A 109 -10.22 -4.87 5.05
CA ILE A 109 -9.28 -4.71 6.16
C ILE A 109 -8.49 -5.99 6.35
N LEU A 110 -7.15 -5.87 6.32
CA LEU A 110 -6.19 -6.94 6.54
C LEU A 110 -5.46 -6.75 7.86
N MET A 111 -5.02 -7.85 8.46
CA MET A 111 -4.43 -7.87 9.79
C MET A 111 -2.94 -8.18 9.74
N ALA A 112 -2.08 -7.18 9.91
CA ALA A 112 -0.64 -7.39 9.99
C ALA A 112 -0.21 -7.79 11.42
N PRO A 113 0.62 -8.85 11.58
CA PRO A 113 1.04 -9.32 12.90
C PRO A 113 2.06 -8.39 13.57
N ASP A 114 2.72 -7.53 12.80
CA ASP A 114 3.77 -6.62 13.26
C ASP A 114 3.98 -5.45 12.27
N TRP A 115 4.98 -4.63 12.54
CA TRP A 115 5.32 -3.44 11.75
C TRP A 115 6.14 -3.74 10.48
N THR A 116 6.59 -4.98 10.27
CA THR A 116 7.56 -5.34 9.23
C THR A 116 7.10 -4.97 7.82
N LEU A 117 5.82 -5.17 7.52
CA LEU A 117 5.25 -4.78 6.22
C LEU A 117 5.23 -3.26 6.05
N PHE A 118 4.74 -2.55 7.08
CA PHE A 118 4.65 -1.10 7.08
C PHE A 118 6.02 -0.43 6.87
N GLU A 119 7.06 -0.94 7.54
CA GLU A 119 8.43 -0.40 7.46
C GLU A 119 9.04 -0.48 6.05
N GLN A 120 8.46 -1.27 5.15
CA GLN A 120 8.92 -1.37 3.76
C GLN A 120 8.38 -0.25 2.86
N TYR A 121 7.39 0.52 3.33
CA TYR A 121 6.81 1.59 2.52
C TYR A 121 7.51 2.92 2.71
N PRO A 122 7.51 3.81 1.68
CA PRO A 122 8.23 5.07 1.73
C PRO A 122 7.72 5.93 2.88
N SER A 123 8.64 6.54 3.59
CA SER A 123 8.30 7.47 4.68
C SER A 123 7.55 6.83 5.85
N ALA A 124 7.74 5.54 6.11
CA ALA A 124 7.17 4.81 7.24
C ALA A 124 7.60 5.42 8.59
N GLY A 125 7.08 6.57 8.93
CA GLY A 125 7.43 7.30 10.16
C GLY A 125 6.23 7.60 11.06
N GLY A 126 5.01 7.26 10.62
CA GLY A 126 3.79 7.53 11.38
C GLY A 126 2.52 7.05 10.70
N LEU A 127 1.44 7.00 11.48
CA LEU A 127 0.10 6.64 11.02
C LEU A 127 -0.83 7.87 11.09
N PRO A 128 -1.86 7.89 10.22
CA PRO A 128 -2.07 6.97 9.11
C PRO A 128 -1.02 7.13 8.02
N TYR A 129 -0.75 6.08 7.26
CA TYR A 129 0.07 6.15 6.06
C TYR A 129 -0.70 5.62 4.86
N ASN A 130 -0.64 6.34 3.75
CA ASN A 130 -1.33 5.99 2.52
C ASN A 130 -0.35 5.82 1.37
N ALA A 131 -0.49 4.73 0.62
CA ALA A 131 0.13 4.55 -0.68
C ALA A 131 -0.94 4.33 -1.74
N ILE A 132 -0.71 4.83 -2.96
CA ILE A 132 -1.56 4.50 -4.11
C ILE A 132 -0.72 3.72 -5.12
N LEU A 133 -1.21 2.54 -5.46
CA LEU A 133 -0.65 1.68 -6.49
C LEU A 133 -1.51 1.77 -7.74
N ASP A 134 -0.86 1.84 -8.90
CA ASP A 134 -1.58 1.75 -10.17
C ASP A 134 -1.91 0.29 -10.53
N ARG A 135 -2.64 0.07 -11.62
CA ARG A 135 -3.07 -1.25 -12.10
C ARG A 135 -1.93 -2.23 -12.42
N LYS A 136 -0.69 -1.71 -12.47
CA LYS A 136 0.53 -2.50 -12.67
C LYS A 136 1.31 -2.72 -11.37
N MET A 137 0.69 -2.37 -10.24
CA MET A 137 1.27 -2.45 -8.90
C MET A 137 2.44 -1.49 -8.68
N VAL A 138 2.55 -0.40 -9.47
CA VAL A 138 3.58 0.61 -9.25
C VAL A 138 3.09 1.64 -8.25
N ILE A 139 3.90 1.95 -7.24
CA ILE A 139 3.61 2.99 -6.24
C ILE A 139 3.65 4.35 -6.93
N ARG A 140 2.51 5.03 -6.97
CA ARG A 140 2.34 6.35 -7.59
C ARG A 140 2.28 7.49 -6.57
N TYR A 141 1.97 7.18 -5.32
CA TYR A 141 1.84 8.12 -4.22
C TYR A 141 2.17 7.46 -2.89
N GLY A 142 2.70 8.23 -1.94
CA GLY A 142 2.93 7.78 -0.57
C GLY A 142 3.04 8.97 0.37
N SER A 143 2.28 8.97 1.47
CA SER A 143 2.30 10.05 2.46
C SER A 143 1.85 9.60 3.84
N ILE A 144 2.45 10.21 4.87
CA ILE A 144 1.93 10.18 6.24
C ILE A 144 0.78 11.19 6.34
N GLY A 145 -0.29 10.82 7.04
CA GLY A 145 -1.50 11.60 7.12
C GLY A 145 -2.35 11.45 5.87
N PHE A 146 -3.49 12.14 5.84
CA PHE A 146 -4.45 12.06 4.76
C PHE A 146 -4.69 13.43 4.12
N ASP A 147 -4.46 13.52 2.82
CA ASP A 147 -4.86 14.66 1.99
C ASP A 147 -5.83 14.16 0.91
N LEU A 148 -7.12 14.40 1.12
CA LEU A 148 -8.19 13.96 0.22
C LEU A 148 -7.96 14.45 -1.22
N ASN A 149 -7.50 15.69 -1.40
CA ASN A 149 -7.28 16.23 -2.74
C ASN A 149 -6.09 15.56 -3.44
N ALA A 150 -5.03 15.27 -2.70
CA ALA A 150 -3.88 14.56 -3.26
C ALA A 150 -4.24 13.11 -3.63
N VAL A 151 -4.98 12.41 -2.77
CA VAL A 151 -5.42 11.02 -3.01
C VAL A 151 -6.37 10.96 -4.20
N THR A 152 -7.45 11.76 -4.21
CA THR A 152 -8.43 11.77 -5.31
C THR A 152 -7.81 12.25 -6.62
N GLY A 153 -6.91 13.25 -6.56
CA GLY A 153 -6.18 13.74 -7.72
C GLY A 153 -5.28 12.67 -8.34
N MET A 154 -4.60 11.84 -7.53
CA MET A 154 -3.79 10.73 -8.04
C MET A 154 -4.66 9.62 -8.64
N ILE A 155 -5.76 9.24 -7.97
CA ILE A 155 -6.73 8.28 -8.50
C ILE A 155 -7.22 8.75 -9.88
N GLN A 156 -7.67 10.01 -10.00
CA GLN A 156 -8.15 10.56 -11.25
C GLN A 156 -7.07 10.57 -12.33
N THR A 157 -5.83 10.91 -11.97
CA THR A 157 -4.69 10.88 -12.91
C THR A 157 -4.50 9.49 -13.50
N ILE A 158 -4.55 8.43 -12.67
CA ILE A 158 -4.38 7.05 -13.15
C ILE A 158 -5.58 6.63 -14.02
N LEU A 159 -6.81 6.99 -13.62
CA LEU A 159 -8.01 6.71 -14.40
C LEU A 159 -7.97 7.39 -15.78
N ASP A 160 -7.47 8.61 -15.86
CA ASP A 160 -7.33 9.35 -17.12
C ASP A 160 -6.24 8.75 -18.03
N GLU A 161 -5.11 8.28 -17.45
CA GLU A 161 -4.06 7.59 -18.19
C GLU A 161 -4.60 6.33 -18.91
N ASP A 162 -5.51 5.59 -18.27
CA ASP A 162 -6.13 4.38 -18.83
C ASP A 162 -7.08 4.68 -19.99
N GLN A 163 -7.63 5.89 -20.06
CA GLN A 163 -8.57 6.30 -21.12
C GLN A 163 -7.89 6.84 -22.38
N VAL A 164 -6.57 7.11 -22.34
CA VAL A 164 -5.85 7.57 -23.52
C VAL A 164 -5.55 6.37 -24.43
N PRO A 165 -6.28 6.19 -25.56
CA PRO A 165 -5.97 5.11 -26.49
C PRO A 165 -4.59 5.40 -27.09
N VAL A 166 -3.69 4.42 -26.99
CA VAL A 166 -2.42 4.45 -27.75
C VAL A 166 -2.76 4.21 -29.22
N THR A 167 -3.11 5.29 -29.92
CA THR A 167 -3.31 5.26 -31.36
C THR A 167 -1.97 5.34 -32.07
N GLU A 168 -1.87 4.86 -33.32
CA GLU A 168 -0.65 5.03 -34.14
C GLU A 168 -0.28 6.52 -34.30
N GLU A 169 -1.26 7.44 -34.25
CA GLU A 169 -1.04 8.88 -34.32
C GLU A 169 -0.37 9.43 -33.05
N THR A 170 -0.78 8.97 -31.84
CA THR A 170 -0.12 9.35 -30.58
C THR A 170 1.29 8.78 -30.53
N TRP A 171 1.50 7.55 -31.02
CA TRP A 171 2.82 6.92 -31.12
C TRP A 171 3.72 7.64 -32.13
N GLY A 172 3.15 8.10 -33.25
CA GLY A 172 3.84 8.92 -34.26
C GLY A 172 4.27 10.28 -33.72
N ALA A 173 3.42 10.95 -32.95
CA ALA A 173 3.72 12.23 -32.33
C ALA A 173 4.83 12.12 -31.27
N ILE A 174 4.80 11.07 -30.45
CA ILE A 174 5.85 10.79 -29.46
C ILE A 174 7.18 10.52 -30.16
N LYS A 175 7.21 9.70 -31.22
CA LYS A 175 8.44 9.44 -31.99
C LYS A 175 9.02 10.73 -32.61
N ALA A 176 8.19 11.64 -33.08
CA ALA A 176 8.64 12.90 -33.68
C ALA A 176 9.29 13.86 -32.66
N LEU A 177 9.13 13.65 -31.36
CA LEU A 177 9.81 14.41 -30.30
C LEU A 177 11.24 13.89 -30.01
N PHE A 178 11.58 12.69 -30.49
CA PHE A 178 12.87 12.04 -30.21
C PHE A 178 13.75 11.83 -31.46
N TYR A 179 13.28 12.23 -32.66
CA TYR A 179 14.00 12.16 -33.94
C TYR A 179 13.84 13.46 -34.71
#